data_6c273086874ef90eb1f7d29db8e53887
#
_entry.id   6c273086874ef90eb1f7d29db8e53887
#
_cell.length_a   1.000
_cell.length_b   1.000
_cell.length_c   1.000
_cell.angle_alpha   90.00
_cell.angle_beta   90.00
_cell.angle_gamma   90.00
#
_symmetry.space_group_name_H-M   'P 1'
#
loop_
_entity.id
_entity.type
_entity.pdbx_description
1 polymer ?
#
loop_
_entity_poly.entity_id
_entity_poly.type
_entity_poly.pdbx_seq_one_letter_code
_entity_poly.pdbx_strand_id
1 'polypeptide(L)'
;MNLSLIRSMTRSAVFELENDLCYRPAHPFIVTLNGRTVYEACNTNVFSLFSLLPGTEYTVGVQAEGESLTCTFTTEAETFFVDASRYGLVADGTTDNTLKLQAALSTCPKGGTVYVPAGRYRTCSLFMKSCTTLYLEKGAVLLGDNARTHYPILPGVIPSENEVDEYYLTGWEGNPLSSFAGLLNITQVHDVVVTGEGTLDCDAENGDWWVTPKIKRIAWRPRAVAMVDSENICLHGITVQNSYSWTIHPIFVKHLDLLNFNINNPYNAPNTDGIDPESCEYIRIIGVNIHVGDDCIAMKASKVFLGMKLKRAASTPSSATACWTRATAASSSAAK
;
A
#
# COMPACT_ATOMS: atom_id res chain seq x y z
N MET A 1 -26.43 -6.99 13.55
CA MET A 1 -25.25 -6.79 12.66
C MET A 1 -25.50 -5.66 11.69
N ASN A 2 -24.46 -4.98 11.18
CA ASN A 2 -24.59 -3.96 10.15
C ASN A 2 -23.57 -4.23 9.03
N LEU A 3 -23.98 -4.06 7.76
CA LEU A 3 -23.10 -4.18 6.59
C LEU A 3 -22.84 -2.78 6.04
N SER A 4 -21.60 -2.33 6.07
CA SER A 4 -21.21 -1.01 5.61
C SER A 4 -20.19 -1.05 4.47
N LEU A 5 -20.34 -0.12 3.53
CA LEU A 5 -19.34 0.16 2.51
C LEU A 5 -18.25 1.05 3.12
N ILE A 6 -17.01 0.55 3.16
CA ILE A 6 -15.87 1.35 3.62
C ILE A 6 -15.38 2.30 2.52
N ARG A 7 -15.19 1.75 1.31
CA ARG A 7 -14.77 2.52 0.12
C ARG A 7 -15.15 1.77 -1.16
N SER A 8 -15.62 2.52 -2.15
CA SER A 8 -15.73 2.09 -3.54
C SER A 8 -14.62 2.71 -4.36
N MET A 9 -14.10 1.98 -5.33
CA MET A 9 -13.07 2.38 -6.28
C MET A 9 -13.51 2.01 -7.69
N THR A 10 -12.73 2.31 -8.72
CA THR A 10 -13.10 2.04 -10.13
C THR A 10 -13.43 0.58 -10.41
N ARG A 11 -12.66 -0.37 -9.85
CA ARG A 11 -12.78 -1.81 -10.17
C ARG A 11 -12.81 -2.71 -8.94
N SER A 12 -12.96 -2.14 -7.76
CA SER A 12 -13.02 -2.87 -6.50
C SER A 12 -13.81 -2.11 -5.45
N ALA A 13 -14.23 -2.80 -4.40
CA ALA A 13 -14.90 -2.20 -3.25
C ALA A 13 -14.56 -3.00 -1.98
N VAL A 14 -14.56 -2.33 -0.84
CA VAL A 14 -14.29 -2.94 0.46
C VAL A 14 -15.43 -2.65 1.42
N PHE A 15 -15.81 -3.67 2.17
CA PHE A 15 -16.95 -3.69 3.08
C PHE A 15 -16.53 -4.16 4.47
N GLU A 16 -17.32 -3.76 5.45
CA GLU A 16 -17.22 -4.25 6.82
C GLU A 16 -18.56 -4.80 7.28
N LEU A 17 -18.53 -6.02 7.82
CA LEU A 17 -19.64 -6.61 8.60
C LEU A 17 -19.34 -6.35 10.07
N GLU A 18 -20.02 -5.39 10.67
CA GLU A 18 -19.85 -5.04 12.08
C GLU A 18 -20.35 -6.17 12.98
N ASN A 19 -19.47 -6.71 13.81
CA ASN A 19 -19.78 -7.73 14.81
C ASN A 19 -18.91 -7.53 16.07
N ASP A 20 -19.28 -6.66 16.96
CA ASP A 20 -18.63 -6.45 18.26
C ASP A 20 -17.09 -6.28 18.21
N LEU A 21 -16.56 -5.66 17.15
CA LEU A 21 -15.15 -5.34 16.93
C LEU A 21 -14.22 -6.54 16.73
N CYS A 22 -14.73 -7.74 16.45
CA CYS A 22 -13.90 -8.89 16.14
C CYS A 22 -13.52 -8.90 14.66
N TYR A 23 -12.22 -9.00 14.32
CA TYR A 23 -11.76 -9.14 12.94
C TYR A 23 -12.22 -10.45 12.29
N ARG A 24 -12.38 -11.52 13.09
CA ARG A 24 -12.91 -12.82 12.65
C ARG A 24 -14.28 -13.03 13.25
N PRO A 25 -15.32 -13.26 12.42
CA PRO A 25 -16.63 -13.62 12.92
C PRO A 25 -16.59 -14.98 13.61
N ALA A 26 -17.55 -15.24 14.51
CA ALA A 26 -17.68 -16.53 15.20
C ALA A 26 -17.92 -17.68 14.20
N HIS A 27 -18.67 -17.40 13.15
CA HIS A 27 -18.96 -18.34 12.06
C HIS A 27 -18.70 -17.65 10.70
N PRO A 28 -18.12 -18.37 9.70
CA PRO A 28 -18.03 -17.88 8.33
C PRO A 28 -19.41 -17.53 7.77
N PHE A 29 -19.46 -16.53 6.90
CA PHE A 29 -20.67 -16.06 6.26
C PHE A 29 -20.58 -16.10 4.74
N ILE A 30 -21.76 -16.11 4.09
CA ILE A 30 -21.85 -16.09 2.63
C ILE A 30 -21.92 -14.66 2.15
N VAL A 31 -21.17 -14.33 1.09
CA VAL A 31 -21.26 -13.04 0.40
C VAL A 31 -21.75 -13.25 -1.02
N THR A 32 -22.73 -12.45 -1.43
CA THR A 32 -23.27 -12.45 -2.78
C THR A 32 -23.05 -11.09 -3.46
N LEU A 33 -22.91 -11.10 -4.77
CA LEU A 33 -22.88 -9.90 -5.62
C LEU A 33 -23.96 -10.04 -6.69
N ASN A 34 -24.92 -9.11 -6.71
CA ASN A 34 -26.10 -9.17 -7.58
C ASN A 34 -26.80 -10.55 -7.53
N GLY A 35 -26.94 -11.12 -6.32
CA GLY A 35 -27.57 -12.41 -6.07
C GLY A 35 -26.71 -13.65 -6.40
N ARG A 36 -25.49 -13.48 -6.92
CA ARG A 36 -24.56 -14.60 -7.17
C ARG A 36 -23.56 -14.71 -6.02
N THR A 37 -23.35 -15.90 -5.50
CA THR A 37 -22.36 -16.16 -4.45
C THR A 37 -20.95 -15.89 -4.96
N VAL A 38 -20.20 -15.06 -4.23
CA VAL A 38 -18.78 -14.73 -4.49
C VAL A 38 -17.86 -15.27 -3.40
N TYR A 39 -18.35 -15.39 -2.17
CA TYR A 39 -17.70 -16.10 -1.08
C TYR A 39 -18.67 -17.04 -0.41
N GLU A 40 -18.37 -18.34 -0.39
CA GLU A 40 -19.18 -19.36 0.29
C GLU A 40 -18.92 -19.38 1.81
N ALA A 41 -17.72 -18.97 2.24
CA ALA A 41 -17.29 -18.99 3.64
C ALA A 41 -16.31 -17.84 3.91
N CYS A 42 -16.80 -16.60 3.92
CA CYS A 42 -16.02 -15.44 4.32
C CYS A 42 -15.77 -15.52 5.83
N ASN A 43 -14.51 -15.43 6.25
CA ASN A 43 -14.09 -15.61 7.63
C ASN A 43 -13.41 -14.37 8.24
N THR A 44 -13.57 -13.22 7.59
CA THR A 44 -13.08 -11.91 8.05
C THR A 44 -14.19 -10.88 7.92
N ASN A 45 -14.34 -10.03 8.94
CA ASN A 45 -15.35 -8.98 8.92
C ASN A 45 -15.15 -7.96 7.82
N VAL A 46 -13.90 -7.68 7.50
CA VAL A 46 -13.55 -6.81 6.39
C VAL A 46 -13.28 -7.69 5.17
N PHE A 47 -14.02 -7.46 4.10
CA PHE A 47 -13.88 -8.21 2.86
C PHE A 47 -13.96 -7.29 1.65
N SER A 48 -13.44 -7.76 0.52
CA SER A 48 -13.32 -6.96 -0.70
C SER A 48 -13.89 -7.68 -1.90
N LEU A 49 -14.37 -6.91 -2.85
CA LEU A 49 -14.80 -7.37 -4.16
C LEU A 49 -13.87 -6.75 -5.21
N PHE A 50 -13.46 -7.57 -6.17
CA PHE A 50 -12.53 -7.18 -7.23
C PHE A 50 -13.13 -7.44 -8.61
N SER A 51 -12.44 -6.98 -9.67
CA SER A 51 -12.84 -7.16 -11.07
C SER A 51 -14.23 -6.63 -11.39
N LEU A 52 -14.64 -5.57 -10.70
CA LEU A 52 -15.89 -4.87 -10.93
C LEU A 52 -15.79 -4.00 -12.20
N LEU A 53 -16.92 -3.73 -12.83
CA LEU A 53 -16.98 -2.76 -13.93
C LEU A 53 -17.07 -1.33 -13.38
N PRO A 54 -16.35 -0.38 -13.96
CA PRO A 54 -16.41 1.02 -13.54
C PRO A 54 -17.79 1.66 -13.78
N GLY A 55 -18.16 2.63 -12.93
CA GLY A 55 -19.42 3.37 -13.05
C GLY A 55 -20.66 2.50 -12.99
N THR A 56 -20.60 1.34 -12.35
CA THR A 56 -21.67 0.32 -12.33
C THR A 56 -22.24 0.16 -10.94
N GLU A 57 -23.57 0.08 -10.86
CA GLU A 57 -24.28 -0.20 -9.62
C GLU A 57 -24.29 -1.70 -9.33
N TYR A 58 -24.03 -2.05 -8.06
CA TYR A 58 -24.01 -3.40 -7.54
C TYR A 58 -24.77 -3.50 -6.22
N THR A 59 -25.35 -4.65 -5.97
CA THR A 59 -25.92 -5.01 -4.66
C THR A 59 -25.09 -6.14 -4.06
N VAL A 60 -24.50 -5.89 -2.90
CA VAL A 60 -23.85 -6.90 -2.07
C VAL A 60 -24.86 -7.43 -1.07
N GLY A 61 -24.92 -8.75 -0.95
CA GLY A 61 -25.68 -9.43 0.10
C GLY A 61 -24.76 -10.22 1.02
N VAL A 62 -25.07 -10.24 2.30
CA VAL A 62 -24.39 -11.06 3.32
C VAL A 62 -25.42 -11.91 4.04
N GLN A 63 -25.14 -13.21 4.17
CA GLN A 63 -25.91 -14.14 5.00
C GLN A 63 -25.03 -14.60 6.16
N ALA A 64 -25.34 -14.12 7.36
CA ALA A 64 -24.59 -14.38 8.57
C ALA A 64 -25.55 -14.64 9.75
N GLU A 65 -25.30 -15.70 10.53
CA GLU A 65 -26.03 -16.02 11.77
C GLU A 65 -27.57 -16.00 11.64
N GLY A 66 -28.09 -16.38 10.47
CA GLY A 66 -29.55 -16.39 10.18
C GLY A 66 -30.13 -15.06 9.74
N GLU A 67 -29.33 -14.00 9.69
CA GLU A 67 -29.70 -12.69 9.14
C GLU A 67 -29.26 -12.56 7.69
N SER A 68 -30.01 -11.76 6.91
CA SER A 68 -29.67 -11.36 5.55
C SER A 68 -29.56 -9.85 5.47
N LEU A 69 -28.38 -9.36 5.14
CA LEU A 69 -28.08 -7.93 5.00
C LEU A 69 -27.76 -7.60 3.54
N THR A 70 -28.09 -6.41 3.10
CA THR A 70 -27.76 -5.92 1.76
C THR A 70 -27.24 -4.50 1.80
N CYS A 71 -26.33 -4.20 0.86
CA CYS A 71 -25.77 -2.87 0.63
C CYS A 71 -25.68 -2.61 -0.87
N THR A 72 -26.26 -1.52 -1.37
CA THR A 72 -26.13 -1.11 -2.77
C THR A 72 -25.07 -0.01 -2.86
N PHE A 73 -24.21 -0.10 -3.88
CA PHE A 73 -23.14 0.86 -4.13
C PHE A 73 -22.86 0.99 -5.61
N THR A 74 -22.22 2.07 -6.00
CA THR A 74 -21.75 2.29 -7.37
C THR A 74 -20.23 2.41 -7.37
N THR A 75 -19.57 1.73 -8.30
CA THR A 75 -18.13 1.88 -8.52
C THR A 75 -17.81 3.26 -9.10
N GLU A 76 -16.61 3.78 -8.82
CA GLU A 76 -16.14 5.04 -9.42
C GLU A 76 -16.01 4.91 -10.94
N ALA A 77 -16.20 6.03 -11.64
CA ALA A 77 -16.02 6.09 -13.08
C ALA A 77 -14.53 5.97 -13.45
N GLU A 78 -14.24 5.31 -14.56
CA GLU A 78 -12.90 5.18 -15.14
C GLU A 78 -12.84 5.94 -16.46
N THR A 79 -11.86 6.84 -16.60
CA THR A 79 -11.73 7.62 -17.83
C THR A 79 -10.99 6.86 -18.93
N PHE A 80 -10.06 5.97 -18.53
CA PHE A 80 -9.24 5.22 -19.46
C PHE A 80 -8.71 3.93 -18.84
N PHE A 81 -8.63 2.86 -19.63
CA PHE A 81 -8.05 1.59 -19.24
C PHE A 81 -6.76 1.34 -20.00
N VAL A 82 -5.64 1.30 -19.29
CA VAL A 82 -4.31 1.03 -19.82
C VAL A 82 -3.91 -0.39 -19.47
N ASP A 83 -4.00 -1.30 -20.41
CA ASP A 83 -3.45 -2.64 -20.26
C ASP A 83 -1.92 -2.59 -20.42
N ALA A 84 -1.20 -2.81 -19.31
CA ALA A 84 0.25 -2.72 -19.27
C ALA A 84 0.93 -3.79 -20.16
N SER A 85 0.27 -4.89 -20.46
CA SER A 85 0.82 -5.92 -21.37
C SER A 85 1.15 -5.36 -22.76
N ARG A 86 0.40 -4.34 -23.18
CA ARG A 86 0.63 -3.67 -24.48
C ARG A 86 1.93 -2.87 -24.56
N TYR A 87 2.59 -2.67 -23.42
CA TYR A 87 3.93 -2.05 -23.36
C TYR A 87 5.06 -3.08 -23.52
N GLY A 88 4.72 -4.32 -23.83
CA GLY A 88 5.68 -5.39 -24.07
C GLY A 88 6.26 -5.98 -22.79
N LEU A 89 5.46 -6.07 -21.72
CA LEU A 89 5.86 -6.74 -20.49
C LEU A 89 6.24 -8.21 -20.76
N VAL A 90 7.27 -8.67 -20.07
CA VAL A 90 7.74 -10.07 -20.09
C VAL A 90 7.57 -10.64 -18.69
N ALA A 91 6.72 -11.65 -18.55
CA ALA A 91 6.28 -12.21 -17.26
C ALA A 91 7.13 -13.39 -16.79
N ASP A 92 8.45 -13.38 -17.05
CA ASP A 92 9.35 -14.49 -16.77
C ASP A 92 10.05 -14.42 -15.39
N GLY A 93 9.83 -13.32 -14.63
CA GLY A 93 10.46 -13.06 -13.34
C GLY A 93 11.95 -12.69 -13.42
N THR A 94 12.52 -12.57 -14.61
CA THR A 94 13.94 -12.27 -14.82
C THR A 94 14.20 -11.05 -15.69
N THR A 95 13.40 -10.85 -16.74
CA THR A 95 13.52 -9.68 -17.63
C THR A 95 13.09 -8.41 -16.90
N ASP A 96 13.93 -7.38 -16.97
CA ASP A 96 13.59 -6.05 -16.41
C ASP A 96 12.44 -5.40 -17.18
N ASN A 97 11.36 -5.08 -16.49
CA ASN A 97 10.17 -4.42 -17.00
C ASN A 97 10.02 -2.97 -16.51
N THR A 98 11.01 -2.43 -15.79
CA THR A 98 10.90 -1.12 -15.11
C THR A 98 10.46 -0.01 -16.05
N LEU A 99 11.15 0.18 -17.17
CA LEU A 99 10.81 1.23 -18.13
C LEU A 99 9.44 1.04 -18.78
N LYS A 100 9.03 -0.22 -19.01
CA LYS A 100 7.75 -0.56 -19.63
C LYS A 100 6.58 -0.28 -18.66
N LEU A 101 6.70 -0.71 -17.41
CA LEU A 101 5.75 -0.42 -16.36
C LEU A 101 5.67 1.08 -16.07
N GLN A 102 6.82 1.74 -15.98
CA GLN A 102 6.85 3.19 -15.78
C GLN A 102 6.24 3.95 -16.96
N ALA A 103 6.45 3.51 -18.18
CA ALA A 103 5.81 4.09 -19.37
C ALA A 103 4.28 3.97 -19.30
N ALA A 104 3.75 2.80 -18.90
CA ALA A 104 2.31 2.62 -18.71
C ALA A 104 1.75 3.58 -17.64
N LEU A 105 2.43 3.70 -16.49
CA LEU A 105 2.05 4.64 -15.41
C LEU A 105 2.11 6.09 -15.87
N SER A 106 3.18 6.49 -16.55
CA SER A 106 3.41 7.88 -16.96
C SER A 106 2.44 8.35 -18.06
N THR A 107 2.06 7.45 -18.96
CA THR A 107 1.14 7.77 -20.08
C THR A 107 -0.33 7.63 -19.71
N CYS A 108 -0.65 7.00 -18.54
CA CYS A 108 -2.03 6.85 -18.09
C CYS A 108 -2.70 8.23 -17.93
N PRO A 109 -3.83 8.50 -18.57
CA PRO A 109 -4.57 9.75 -18.40
C PRO A 109 -5.12 9.91 -16.96
N LYS A 110 -5.42 11.13 -16.58
CA LYS A 110 -6.10 11.45 -15.31
C LYS A 110 -7.41 10.65 -15.19
N GLY A 111 -7.60 9.98 -14.03
CA GLY A 111 -8.75 9.13 -13.77
C GLY A 111 -8.70 7.77 -14.47
N GLY A 112 -7.54 7.42 -15.04
CA GLY A 112 -7.34 6.11 -15.69
C GLY A 112 -6.79 5.07 -14.75
N THR A 113 -6.93 3.81 -15.17
CA THR A 113 -6.39 2.62 -14.49
C THR A 113 -5.30 1.98 -15.34
N VAL A 114 -4.12 1.77 -14.74
CA VAL A 114 -3.07 0.90 -15.28
C VAL A 114 -3.31 -0.50 -14.74
N TYR A 115 -3.68 -1.41 -15.61
CA TYR A 115 -3.93 -2.81 -15.30
C TYR A 115 -2.70 -3.65 -15.61
N VAL A 116 -2.23 -4.40 -14.61
CA VAL A 116 -1.12 -5.35 -14.75
C VAL A 116 -1.69 -6.76 -14.67
N PRO A 117 -1.67 -7.54 -15.76
CA PRO A 117 -2.21 -8.90 -15.77
C PRO A 117 -1.36 -9.87 -14.93
N ALA A 118 -1.92 -11.06 -14.66
CA ALA A 118 -1.21 -12.13 -13.96
C ALA A 118 0.15 -12.44 -14.62
N GLY A 119 1.20 -12.59 -13.81
CA GLY A 119 2.57 -12.84 -14.25
C GLY A 119 3.60 -12.32 -13.26
N ARG A 120 4.86 -12.69 -13.42
CA ARG A 120 5.97 -12.23 -12.57
C ARG A 120 6.83 -11.24 -13.35
N TYR A 121 6.80 -9.99 -12.95
CA TYR A 121 7.45 -8.87 -13.65
C TYR A 121 8.58 -8.31 -12.78
N ARG A 122 9.83 -8.65 -13.11
CA ARG A 122 10.98 -8.03 -12.43
C ARG A 122 11.04 -6.55 -12.75
N THR A 123 11.20 -5.74 -11.72
CA THR A 123 11.22 -4.28 -11.83
C THR A 123 12.04 -3.65 -10.70
N CYS A 124 12.56 -2.47 -10.97
CA CYS A 124 13.10 -1.58 -9.93
C CYS A 124 12.03 -0.61 -9.45
N SER A 125 12.45 0.58 -9.05
CA SER A 125 11.56 1.63 -8.54
C SER A 125 10.57 2.11 -9.58
N LEU A 126 9.29 2.09 -9.21
CA LEU A 126 8.19 2.68 -9.97
C LEU A 126 7.66 3.92 -9.25
N PHE A 127 7.25 4.92 -10.00
CA PHE A 127 6.73 6.18 -9.50
C PHE A 127 5.29 6.39 -9.95
N MET A 128 4.39 6.57 -9.00
CA MET A 128 2.98 6.85 -9.28
C MET A 128 2.78 8.29 -9.75
N LYS A 129 1.68 8.51 -10.43
CA LYS A 129 1.24 9.80 -10.94
C LYS A 129 -0.10 10.16 -10.30
N SER A 130 -0.35 11.46 -10.09
CA SER A 130 -1.64 11.93 -9.55
C SER A 130 -2.84 11.49 -10.38
N CYS A 131 -3.95 11.23 -9.71
CA CYS A 131 -5.23 10.86 -10.29
C CYS A 131 -5.14 9.57 -11.14
N THR A 132 -4.40 8.56 -10.68
CA THR A 132 -4.26 7.28 -11.37
C THR A 132 -4.46 6.09 -10.44
N THR A 133 -4.99 5.02 -11.00
CA THR A 133 -5.13 3.73 -10.32
C THR A 133 -4.12 2.74 -10.89
N LEU A 134 -3.37 2.05 -10.03
CA LEU A 134 -2.62 0.84 -10.37
C LEU A 134 -3.43 -0.37 -9.90
N TYR A 135 -3.89 -1.18 -10.84
CA TYR A 135 -4.63 -2.40 -10.56
C TYR A 135 -3.77 -3.62 -10.87
N LEU A 136 -3.44 -4.38 -9.84
CA LEU A 136 -2.70 -5.64 -9.97
C LEU A 136 -3.68 -6.81 -9.97
N GLU A 137 -3.78 -7.51 -11.09
CA GLU A 137 -4.64 -8.70 -11.18
C GLU A 137 -4.18 -9.79 -10.21
N LYS A 138 -5.09 -10.67 -9.85
CA LYS A 138 -4.75 -11.88 -9.09
C LYS A 138 -3.67 -12.69 -9.81
N GLY A 139 -2.55 -12.92 -9.12
CA GLY A 139 -1.38 -13.57 -9.70
C GLY A 139 -0.39 -12.63 -10.41
N ALA A 140 -0.67 -11.34 -10.49
CA ALA A 140 0.32 -10.34 -10.87
C ALA A 140 1.33 -10.14 -9.73
N VAL A 141 2.62 -10.23 -10.03
CA VAL A 141 3.71 -10.01 -9.08
C VAL A 141 4.68 -8.99 -9.66
N LEU A 142 4.77 -7.82 -9.03
CA LEU A 142 5.86 -6.88 -9.25
C LEU A 142 7.03 -7.32 -8.38
N LEU A 143 8.05 -7.90 -9.00
CA LEU A 143 9.19 -8.53 -8.34
C LEU A 143 10.38 -7.57 -8.33
N GLY A 144 10.84 -7.17 -7.14
CA GLY A 144 11.96 -6.26 -6.97
C GLY A 144 13.28 -6.82 -7.55
N ASP A 145 14.08 -5.95 -8.12
CA ASP A 145 15.43 -6.28 -8.53
C ASP A 145 16.38 -6.35 -7.32
N ASN A 146 17.37 -7.22 -7.37
CA ASN A 146 18.30 -7.43 -6.25
C ASN A 146 19.59 -6.63 -6.37
N ALA A 147 19.85 -5.98 -7.50
CA ALA A 147 21.04 -5.17 -7.70
C ALA A 147 20.82 -3.72 -7.25
N ARG A 148 21.51 -3.30 -6.17
CA ARG A 148 21.41 -1.93 -5.64
C ARG A 148 21.68 -0.86 -6.68
N THR A 149 22.58 -1.11 -7.62
CA THR A 149 22.96 -0.19 -8.68
C THR A 149 21.85 0.13 -9.66
N HIS A 150 20.79 -0.66 -9.68
CA HIS A 150 19.63 -0.42 -10.55
C HIS A 150 18.61 0.53 -9.91
N TYR A 151 18.69 0.76 -8.60
CA TYR A 151 17.77 1.65 -7.89
C TYR A 151 18.27 3.10 -7.89
N PRO A 152 17.41 4.07 -8.24
CA PRO A 152 17.78 5.49 -8.10
C PRO A 152 17.94 5.85 -6.63
N ILE A 153 18.87 6.76 -6.35
CA ILE A 153 19.08 7.30 -5.02
C ILE A 153 18.35 8.63 -4.92
N LEU A 154 17.46 8.72 -3.95
CA LEU A 154 16.76 9.95 -3.62
C LEU A 154 17.51 10.66 -2.49
N PRO A 155 17.80 11.96 -2.61
CA PRO A 155 18.37 12.74 -1.51
C PRO A 155 17.35 12.89 -0.38
N GLY A 156 17.81 13.18 0.84
CA GLY A 156 16.91 13.41 1.98
C GLY A 156 16.02 14.62 1.78
N VAL A 157 16.60 15.71 1.32
CA VAL A 157 15.92 16.95 0.94
C VAL A 157 16.57 17.53 -0.31
N ILE A 158 15.80 18.29 -1.07
CA ILE A 158 16.28 19.16 -2.14
C ILE A 158 15.79 20.58 -1.90
N PRO A 159 16.61 21.63 -2.10
CA PRO A 159 16.17 23.01 -2.05
C PRO A 159 15.23 23.29 -3.25
N SER A 160 14.24 24.16 -3.04
CA SER A 160 13.45 24.69 -4.14
C SER A 160 14.17 25.80 -4.89
N GLU A 161 13.63 26.20 -6.04
CA GLU A 161 14.19 27.28 -6.84
C GLU A 161 14.13 28.65 -6.14
N ASN A 162 13.27 28.80 -5.11
CA ASN A 162 13.18 30.07 -4.36
C ASN A 162 14.16 30.15 -3.20
N GLU A 163 15.06 29.17 -3.01
CA GLU A 163 16.08 29.08 -1.97
C GLU A 163 15.57 29.10 -0.51
N VAL A 164 14.26 29.11 -0.31
CA VAL A 164 13.61 29.18 1.00
C VAL A 164 12.96 27.86 1.38
N ASP A 165 12.24 27.27 0.43
CA ASP A 165 11.55 26.00 0.65
C ASP A 165 12.49 24.82 0.41
N GLU A 166 12.19 23.73 1.05
CA GLU A 166 12.88 22.46 0.88
C GLU A 166 11.83 21.34 0.66
N TYR A 167 12.12 20.46 -0.28
CA TYR A 167 11.32 19.27 -0.51
C TYR A 167 11.95 18.09 0.21
N TYR A 168 11.22 17.51 1.15
CA TYR A 168 11.60 16.25 1.78
C TYR A 168 11.26 15.11 0.84
N LEU A 169 12.22 14.25 0.55
CA LEU A 169 12.02 13.11 -0.37
C LEU A 169 12.20 11.77 0.32
N THR A 170 13.06 11.66 1.30
CA THR A 170 13.32 10.40 1.99
C THR A 170 14.05 10.62 3.31
N GLY A 171 13.96 9.65 4.20
CA GLY A 171 14.61 9.72 5.47
C GLY A 171 14.71 8.40 6.20
N TRP A 172 15.37 8.43 7.34
CA TRP A 172 15.43 7.34 8.28
C TRP A 172 15.23 7.86 9.68
N GLU A 173 14.23 7.34 10.39
CA GLU A 173 13.88 7.74 11.75
C GLU A 173 13.77 9.28 11.93
N GLY A 174 13.01 9.94 11.07
CA GLY A 174 12.78 11.39 11.16
C GLY A 174 13.98 12.28 10.79
N ASN A 175 15.03 11.71 10.22
CA ASN A 175 16.17 12.47 9.69
C ASN A 175 16.16 12.43 8.16
N PRO A 176 16.34 13.57 7.48
CA PRO A 176 16.45 13.60 6.02
C PRO A 176 17.77 12.97 5.58
N LEU A 177 17.72 11.77 5.07
CA LEU A 177 18.90 10.99 4.68
C LEU A 177 18.67 10.37 3.30
N SER A 178 19.70 10.36 2.47
CA SER A 178 19.63 9.73 1.15
C SER A 178 19.35 8.23 1.27
N SER A 179 18.33 7.77 0.56
CA SER A 179 17.92 6.36 0.48
C SER A 179 17.75 5.94 -0.97
N PHE A 180 17.83 4.66 -1.24
CA PHE A 180 17.32 4.14 -2.50
C PHE A 180 15.81 4.37 -2.59
N ALA A 181 15.29 4.65 -3.78
CA ALA A 181 13.85 4.75 -4.02
C ALA A 181 13.17 3.41 -3.74
N GLY A 182 11.95 3.44 -3.23
CA GLY A 182 11.15 2.24 -2.95
C GLY A 182 10.81 1.44 -4.21
N LEU A 183 10.31 0.22 -4.04
CA LEU A 183 9.76 -0.52 -5.17
C LEU A 183 8.60 0.25 -5.79
N LEU A 184 7.72 0.81 -4.97
CA LEU A 184 6.66 1.73 -5.38
C LEU A 184 6.80 3.07 -4.64
N ASN A 185 6.81 4.17 -5.37
CA ASN A 185 6.96 5.52 -4.83
C ASN A 185 5.73 6.37 -5.15
N ILE A 186 5.17 7.02 -4.12
CA ILE A 186 4.00 7.90 -4.17
C ILE A 186 4.45 9.23 -3.58
N THR A 187 5.06 10.08 -4.40
CA THR A 187 5.74 11.29 -3.93
C THR A 187 5.17 12.53 -4.59
N GLN A 188 4.69 13.48 -3.76
CA GLN A 188 4.11 14.76 -4.20
C GLN A 188 2.97 14.57 -5.22
N VAL A 189 2.12 13.61 -4.96
CA VAL A 189 0.97 13.26 -5.81
C VAL A 189 -0.31 13.19 -4.99
N HIS A 190 -1.44 13.20 -5.67
CA HIS A 190 -2.76 13.12 -5.04
C HIS A 190 -3.70 12.21 -5.82
N ASP A 191 -4.75 11.71 -5.15
CA ASP A 191 -5.77 10.85 -5.73
C ASP A 191 -5.17 9.60 -6.39
N VAL A 192 -4.38 8.83 -5.62
CA VAL A 192 -3.73 7.60 -6.08
C VAL A 192 -4.36 6.40 -5.42
N VAL A 193 -4.71 5.42 -6.22
CA VAL A 193 -5.21 4.12 -5.76
C VAL A 193 -4.28 3.02 -6.24
N VAL A 194 -3.84 2.15 -5.33
CA VAL A 194 -3.16 0.89 -5.65
C VAL A 194 -4.04 -0.24 -5.15
N THR A 195 -4.56 -1.06 -6.04
CA THR A 195 -5.58 -2.05 -5.71
C THR A 195 -5.43 -3.35 -6.50
N GLY A 196 -6.25 -4.33 -6.17
CA GLY A 196 -6.28 -5.66 -6.80
C GLY A 196 -5.87 -6.76 -5.84
N GLU A 197 -5.65 -7.96 -6.39
CA GLU A 197 -5.25 -9.16 -5.65
C GLU A 197 -3.81 -9.59 -5.95
N GLY A 198 -3.00 -8.70 -6.56
CA GLY A 198 -1.61 -8.98 -6.90
C GLY A 198 -0.64 -8.69 -5.76
N THR A 199 0.64 -8.80 -6.04
CA THR A 199 1.71 -8.75 -5.04
C THR A 199 2.80 -7.75 -5.43
N LEU A 200 3.23 -6.94 -4.47
CA LEU A 200 4.51 -6.24 -4.46
C LEU A 200 5.50 -7.10 -3.67
N ASP A 201 6.41 -7.76 -4.36
CA ASP A 201 7.43 -8.63 -3.76
C ASP A 201 8.80 -7.98 -3.93
N CYS A 202 9.37 -7.47 -2.84
CA CYS A 202 10.67 -6.81 -2.92
C CYS A 202 11.83 -7.78 -3.14
N ASP A 203 11.62 -9.10 -2.97
CA ASP A 203 12.64 -10.14 -3.16
C ASP A 203 13.96 -9.90 -2.39
N ALA A 204 13.88 -9.16 -1.28
CA ALA A 204 15.06 -8.64 -0.59
C ALA A 204 15.95 -9.74 0.02
N GLU A 205 15.37 -10.90 0.32
CA GLU A 205 16.08 -12.08 0.84
C GLU A 205 17.09 -12.62 -0.17
N ASN A 206 16.78 -12.57 -1.45
CA ASN A 206 17.64 -13.08 -2.53
C ASN A 206 18.72 -12.08 -2.96
N GLY A 207 18.77 -10.90 -2.31
CA GLY A 207 19.81 -9.88 -2.51
C GLY A 207 20.72 -9.71 -1.30
N ASP A 208 21.43 -8.60 -1.28
CA ASP A 208 22.30 -8.22 -0.15
C ASP A 208 21.63 -7.20 0.81
N TRP A 209 20.33 -6.94 0.64
CA TRP A 209 19.61 -5.89 1.35
C TRP A 209 19.59 -6.09 2.86
N TRP A 210 19.57 -7.34 3.34
CA TRP A 210 19.55 -7.68 4.75
C TRP A 210 20.94 -7.93 5.35
N VAL A 211 21.98 -7.89 4.52
CA VAL A 211 23.37 -8.04 4.99
C VAL A 211 23.85 -6.73 5.63
N THR A 212 24.24 -6.76 6.88
CA THR A 212 24.66 -5.59 7.69
C THR A 212 23.64 -4.44 7.63
N PRO A 213 22.39 -4.65 8.06
CA PRO A 213 21.25 -3.75 7.76
C PRO A 213 21.37 -2.35 8.38
N LYS A 214 22.20 -2.19 9.42
CA LYS A 214 22.43 -0.91 10.13
C LYS A 214 23.60 -0.12 9.54
N ILE A 215 24.28 -0.65 8.53
CA ILE A 215 25.40 0.03 7.86
C ILE A 215 24.91 0.61 6.54
N LYS A 216 25.05 1.94 6.41
CA LYS A 216 24.76 2.61 5.15
C LYS A 216 25.74 2.14 4.07
N ARG A 217 25.21 1.61 2.98
CA ARG A 217 25.97 1.23 1.77
C ARG A 217 25.50 2.11 0.62
N ILE A 218 26.30 3.11 0.23
CA ILE A 218 25.98 4.12 -0.79
C ILE A 218 24.82 5.02 -0.29
N ALA A 219 23.63 4.46 -0.10
CA ALA A 219 22.44 5.08 0.46
C ALA A 219 21.76 4.13 1.47
N TRP A 220 20.75 4.59 2.21
CA TRP A 220 19.94 3.75 3.08
C TRP A 220 19.05 2.83 2.26
N ARG A 221 18.65 1.69 2.85
CA ARG A 221 17.76 0.71 2.22
C ARG A 221 16.45 1.34 1.78
N PRO A 222 15.88 0.92 0.65
CA PRO A 222 14.57 1.40 0.20
C PRO A 222 13.43 0.87 1.08
N ARG A 223 12.22 1.34 0.82
CA ARG A 223 10.95 0.82 1.34
C ARG A 223 10.28 -0.04 0.29
N ALA A 224 9.36 -0.93 0.67
CA ALA A 224 8.50 -1.55 -0.33
C ALA A 224 7.60 -0.49 -0.96
N VAL A 225 6.87 0.27 -0.13
CA VAL A 225 6.07 1.41 -0.58
C VAL A 225 6.50 2.66 0.19
N ALA A 226 7.09 3.61 -0.52
CA ALA A 226 7.46 4.93 0.00
C ALA A 226 6.41 5.96 -0.42
N MET A 227 5.90 6.72 0.54
CA MET A 227 4.94 7.81 0.26
C MET A 227 5.47 9.09 0.90
N VAL A 228 5.46 10.18 0.17
CA VAL A 228 5.95 11.46 0.68
C VAL A 228 5.08 12.61 0.20
N ASP A 229 4.67 13.48 1.15
CA ASP A 229 3.98 14.74 0.88
C ASP A 229 2.86 14.60 -0.18
N SER A 230 1.94 13.67 0.08
CA SER A 230 0.89 13.24 -0.86
C SER A 230 -0.47 13.26 -0.17
N GLU A 231 -1.55 13.30 -0.95
CA GLU A 231 -2.91 13.42 -0.42
C GLU A 231 -3.88 12.46 -1.11
N ASN A 232 -4.86 11.95 -0.35
CA ASN A 232 -5.90 11.03 -0.81
C ASN A 232 -5.31 9.78 -1.47
N ILE A 233 -4.58 9.00 -0.69
CA ILE A 233 -3.91 7.79 -1.13
C ILE A 233 -4.65 6.56 -0.59
N CYS A 234 -4.86 5.55 -1.43
CA CYS A 234 -5.47 4.29 -1.03
C CYS A 234 -4.60 3.10 -1.47
N LEU A 235 -4.25 2.24 -0.51
CA LEU A 235 -3.75 0.89 -0.77
C LEU A 235 -4.83 -0.13 -0.38
N HIS A 236 -5.19 -1.02 -1.29
CA HIS A 236 -6.29 -1.95 -1.08
C HIS A 236 -6.02 -3.31 -1.71
N GLY A 237 -6.29 -4.39 -0.98
CA GLY A 237 -6.39 -5.76 -1.49
C GLY A 237 -5.07 -6.48 -1.78
N ILE A 238 -4.03 -5.75 -2.11
CA ILE A 238 -2.73 -6.28 -2.53
C ILE A 238 -1.99 -7.02 -1.40
N THR A 239 -0.97 -7.78 -1.76
CA THR A 239 0.03 -8.29 -0.81
C THR A 239 1.33 -7.52 -0.99
N VAL A 240 1.97 -7.10 0.11
CA VAL A 240 3.31 -6.50 0.11
C VAL A 240 4.22 -7.38 0.93
N GLN A 241 5.32 -7.85 0.35
CA GLN A 241 6.17 -8.84 1.02
C GLN A 241 7.66 -8.68 0.75
N ASN A 242 8.46 -9.38 1.57
CA ASN A 242 9.92 -9.47 1.47
C ASN A 242 10.61 -8.09 1.37
N SER A 243 10.15 -7.14 2.18
CA SER A 243 10.58 -5.74 2.11
C SER A 243 12.08 -5.57 2.38
N TYR A 244 12.67 -4.59 1.76
CA TYR A 244 14.08 -4.19 1.97
C TYR A 244 14.35 -3.66 3.38
N SER A 245 13.38 -2.95 3.95
CA SER A 245 13.32 -2.40 5.30
C SER A 245 11.85 -2.11 5.64
N TRP A 246 11.50 -1.06 6.36
CA TRP A 246 10.11 -0.66 6.64
C TRP A 246 9.21 -0.84 5.41
N THR A 247 8.07 -1.51 5.59
CA THR A 247 7.29 -1.97 4.44
C THR A 247 6.47 -0.84 3.83
N ILE A 248 5.57 -0.24 4.59
CA ILE A 248 4.75 0.90 4.15
C ILE A 248 5.17 2.12 4.97
N HIS A 249 5.82 3.08 4.32
CA HIS A 249 6.33 4.26 4.99
C HIS A 249 5.77 5.55 4.40
N PRO A 250 4.61 6.01 4.87
CA PRO A 250 4.07 7.31 4.52
C PRO A 250 4.66 8.42 5.41
N ILE A 251 5.07 9.51 4.78
CA ILE A 251 5.62 10.71 5.43
C ILE A 251 4.81 11.91 4.94
N PHE A 252 4.23 12.69 5.86
CA PHE A 252 3.42 13.87 5.54
C PHE A 252 2.25 13.60 4.59
N VAL A 253 1.68 12.41 4.66
CA VAL A 253 0.51 12.04 3.84
C VAL A 253 -0.77 12.44 4.56
N LYS A 254 -1.71 13.04 3.81
CA LYS A 254 -3.06 13.34 4.27
C LYS A 254 -4.07 12.41 3.61
N HIS A 255 -5.11 12.02 4.36
CA HIS A 255 -6.16 11.14 3.88
C HIS A 255 -5.59 9.83 3.29
N LEU A 256 -5.03 9.01 4.18
CA LEU A 256 -4.44 7.72 3.84
C LEU A 256 -5.38 6.58 4.22
N ASP A 257 -5.79 5.81 3.22
CA ASP A 257 -6.58 4.60 3.37
C ASP A 257 -5.71 3.36 3.14
N LEU A 258 -5.56 2.55 4.16
CA LEU A 258 -4.88 1.26 4.14
C LEU A 258 -5.93 0.18 4.42
N LEU A 259 -6.46 -0.45 3.35
CA LEU A 259 -7.70 -1.22 3.42
C LEU A 259 -7.52 -2.67 2.97
N ASN A 260 -7.86 -3.61 3.82
CA ASN A 260 -7.98 -5.05 3.55
C ASN A 260 -6.87 -5.62 2.66
N PHE A 261 -5.61 -5.43 3.05
CA PHE A 261 -4.45 -5.96 2.35
C PHE A 261 -3.50 -6.70 3.30
N ASN A 262 -2.49 -7.37 2.75
CA ASN A 262 -1.58 -8.21 3.52
C ASN A 262 -0.16 -7.65 3.48
N ILE A 263 0.52 -7.67 4.63
CA ILE A 263 1.96 -7.50 4.75
C ILE A 263 2.56 -8.82 5.24
N ASN A 264 3.53 -9.35 4.49
CA ASN A 264 4.14 -10.64 4.80
C ASN A 264 5.67 -10.57 4.64
N ASN A 265 6.37 -10.33 5.75
CA ASN A 265 7.82 -10.38 5.79
C ASN A 265 8.30 -11.55 6.65
N PRO A 266 9.41 -12.21 6.29
CA PRO A 266 10.00 -13.23 7.14
C PRO A 266 10.34 -12.69 8.53
N TYR A 267 10.18 -13.52 9.55
CA TYR A 267 10.42 -13.13 10.95
C TYR A 267 11.85 -12.63 11.21
N ASN A 268 12.83 -13.14 10.48
CA ASN A 268 14.24 -12.77 10.57
C ASN A 268 14.63 -11.60 9.66
N ALA A 269 13.71 -11.04 8.89
CA ALA A 269 13.96 -9.89 8.02
C ALA A 269 14.21 -8.63 8.88
N PRO A 270 15.38 -7.96 8.73
CA PRO A 270 15.76 -6.89 9.63
C PRO A 270 15.04 -5.57 9.32
N ASN A 271 14.43 -4.98 10.34
CA ASN A 271 13.72 -3.68 10.28
C ASN A 271 12.63 -3.66 9.20
N THR A 272 11.88 -4.76 9.06
CA THR A 272 10.77 -4.86 8.15
C THR A 272 9.45 -4.64 8.88
N ASP A 273 9.39 -3.52 9.62
CA ASP A 273 8.16 -3.03 10.23
C ASP A 273 7.04 -3.00 9.18
N GLY A 274 5.80 -3.19 9.62
CA GLY A 274 4.66 -3.26 8.71
C GLY A 274 4.27 -1.89 8.16
N ILE A 275 3.82 -0.99 9.02
CA ILE A 275 3.33 0.34 8.63
C ILE A 275 3.94 1.38 9.57
N ASP A 276 4.63 2.36 9.02
CA ASP A 276 5.36 3.41 9.74
C ASP A 276 4.88 4.81 9.38
N PRO A 277 3.69 5.24 9.78
CA PRO A 277 3.22 6.57 9.45
C PRO A 277 4.04 7.63 10.20
N GLU A 278 4.67 8.54 9.46
CA GLU A 278 5.47 9.64 10.00
C GLU A 278 4.77 10.98 9.73
N SER A 279 4.30 11.64 10.79
CA SER A 279 3.62 12.96 10.70
C SER A 279 2.52 13.00 9.63
N CYS A 280 1.71 11.97 9.54
CA CYS A 280 0.57 11.84 8.63
C CYS A 280 -0.73 12.27 9.30
N GLU A 281 -1.74 12.64 8.52
CA GLU A 281 -3.05 13.09 9.00
C GLU A 281 -4.18 12.26 8.36
N TYR A 282 -5.25 11.98 9.12
CA TYR A 282 -6.46 11.27 8.65
C TYR A 282 -6.16 9.89 8.06
N ILE A 283 -5.57 9.02 8.89
CA ILE A 283 -5.21 7.66 8.49
C ILE A 283 -6.34 6.70 8.87
N ARG A 284 -6.73 5.82 7.95
CA ARG A 284 -7.56 4.65 8.23
C ARG A 284 -6.77 3.38 7.91
N ILE A 285 -6.69 2.47 8.88
CA ILE A 285 -6.06 1.15 8.73
C ILE A 285 -7.13 0.11 9.07
N ILE A 286 -7.76 -0.49 8.08
CA ILE A 286 -8.94 -1.34 8.28
C ILE A 286 -8.76 -2.67 7.56
N GLY A 287 -8.89 -3.78 8.30
CA GLY A 287 -8.81 -5.13 7.75
C GLY A 287 -7.40 -5.55 7.29
N VAL A 288 -6.36 -4.87 7.72
CA VAL A 288 -4.98 -5.20 7.34
C VAL A 288 -4.47 -6.38 8.14
N ASN A 289 -3.90 -7.36 7.44
CA ASN A 289 -3.23 -8.52 8.05
C ASN A 289 -1.71 -8.33 7.97
N ILE A 290 -1.04 -8.25 9.13
CA ILE A 290 0.38 -7.95 9.22
C ILE A 290 1.12 -9.13 9.85
N HIS A 291 2.08 -9.68 9.11
CA HIS A 291 3.00 -10.72 9.55
C HIS A 291 4.42 -10.24 9.31
N VAL A 292 5.12 -9.86 10.38
CA VAL A 292 6.47 -9.27 10.34
C VAL A 292 7.29 -9.71 11.54
N GLY A 293 8.61 -9.53 11.49
CA GLY A 293 9.53 -9.81 12.59
C GLY A 293 9.88 -8.59 13.44
N ASP A 294 9.37 -7.41 13.10
CA ASP A 294 9.56 -6.13 13.80
C ASP A 294 8.18 -5.52 14.13
N ASP A 295 8.07 -4.23 14.39
CA ASP A 295 6.81 -3.57 14.75
C ASP A 295 5.74 -3.71 13.64
N CYS A 296 4.51 -4.06 14.00
CA CYS A 296 3.42 -4.13 13.03
C CYS A 296 2.98 -2.73 12.55
N ILE A 297 2.79 -1.82 13.49
CA ILE A 297 2.51 -0.40 13.21
C ILE A 297 3.34 0.43 14.18
N ALA A 298 4.19 1.31 13.65
CA ALA A 298 5.00 2.22 14.44
C ALA A 298 4.69 3.67 14.05
N MET A 299 3.84 4.33 14.84
CA MET A 299 3.54 5.74 14.65
C MET A 299 4.78 6.57 14.93
N LYS A 300 5.24 7.31 13.95
CA LYS A 300 6.46 8.12 14.02
C LYS A 300 6.12 9.60 13.90
N ALA A 301 6.86 10.42 14.66
CA ALA A 301 6.89 11.85 14.46
C ALA A 301 8.29 12.24 13.97
N SER A 302 8.36 13.28 13.15
CA SER A 302 9.64 13.81 12.70
C SER A 302 10.52 14.17 13.90
N LYS A 303 11.78 13.73 13.91
CA LYS A 303 12.73 14.08 14.98
C LYS A 303 13.02 15.59 15.03
N VAL A 304 13.63 16.00 16.13
CA VAL A 304 13.85 17.40 16.55
C VAL A 304 14.06 18.39 15.40
N PHE A 305 14.90 18.08 14.43
CA PHE A 305 15.20 19.00 13.32
C PHE A 305 13.97 19.23 12.41
N LEU A 306 13.40 18.17 11.86
CA LEU A 306 12.21 18.28 10.99
C LEU A 306 10.96 18.67 11.78
N GLY A 307 10.80 18.13 13.00
CA GLY A 307 9.68 18.47 13.88
C GLY A 307 9.64 19.95 14.25
N MET A 308 10.80 20.55 14.56
CA MET A 308 10.89 21.98 14.85
C MET A 308 10.72 22.84 13.59
N LYS A 309 11.28 22.41 12.45
CA LYS A 309 11.23 23.15 11.20
C LYS A 309 9.83 23.12 10.57
N LEU A 310 9.21 21.93 10.48
CA LEU A 310 7.93 21.74 9.78
C LEU A 310 6.74 21.78 10.71
N LYS A 311 6.92 21.65 12.04
CA LYS A 311 5.87 21.70 13.08
C LYS A 311 4.66 20.80 12.76
N ARG A 312 4.89 19.67 12.07
CA ARG A 312 3.85 18.68 11.75
C ARG A 312 3.84 17.59 12.82
N ALA A 313 2.76 17.51 13.57
CA ALA A 313 2.56 16.45 14.55
C ALA A 313 2.09 15.14 13.87
N ALA A 314 2.38 14.01 14.50
CA ALA A 314 1.72 12.75 14.12
C ALA A 314 0.27 12.79 14.62
N SER A 315 -0.69 12.44 13.76
CA SER A 315 -2.06 12.17 14.19
C SER A 315 -2.25 10.68 14.45
N THR A 316 -3.07 10.35 15.44
CA THR A 316 -3.52 8.97 15.65
C THR A 316 -4.44 8.55 14.49
N PRO A 317 -4.42 7.26 14.08
CA PRO A 317 -5.38 6.74 13.11
C PRO A 317 -6.82 7.01 13.56
N SER A 318 -7.66 7.44 12.65
CA SER A 318 -9.09 7.68 12.93
C SER A 318 -9.86 6.38 13.16
N SER A 319 -9.38 5.27 12.60
CA SER A 319 -9.88 3.91 12.85
C SER A 319 -8.78 2.90 12.56
N ALA A 320 -8.67 1.86 13.38
CA ALA A 320 -7.75 0.75 13.15
C ALA A 320 -8.42 -0.57 13.54
N THR A 321 -8.62 -1.44 12.55
CA THR A 321 -8.99 -2.85 12.73
C THR A 321 -7.93 -3.69 12.02
N ALA A 322 -6.99 -4.22 12.75
CA ALA A 322 -5.89 -5.01 12.19
C ALA A 322 -5.76 -6.36 12.89
N CYS A 323 -5.40 -7.40 12.12
CA CYS A 323 -5.09 -8.71 12.65
C CYS A 323 -3.57 -8.92 12.71
N TRP A 324 -3.08 -9.33 13.88
CA TRP A 324 -1.66 -9.58 14.14
C TRP A 324 -1.45 -11.10 14.25
N THR A 325 -0.62 -11.68 13.42
CA THR A 325 -0.36 -13.13 13.50
C THR A 325 0.96 -13.50 14.15
N ARG A 326 1.89 -12.57 14.32
CA ARG A 326 3.09 -12.61 15.21
C ARG A 326 3.73 -11.22 15.17
N ALA A 327 3.85 -10.56 16.30
CA ALA A 327 4.52 -9.26 16.40
C ALA A 327 5.19 -9.13 17.76
N THR A 328 6.32 -8.48 17.80
CA THR A 328 6.71 -7.67 18.95
C THR A 328 5.73 -6.50 19.04
N ALA A 329 5.23 -6.20 20.22
CA ALA A 329 4.10 -5.30 20.47
C ALA A 329 4.19 -3.98 19.70
N ALA A 330 3.01 -3.40 19.35
CA ALA A 330 2.92 -2.05 18.84
C ALA A 330 3.58 -1.06 19.81
N SER A 331 4.72 -0.50 19.45
CA SER A 331 5.39 0.53 20.24
C SER A 331 4.92 1.91 19.77
N SER A 332 4.17 2.63 20.62
CA SER A 332 3.95 4.05 20.45
C SER A 332 5.17 4.81 20.97
N SER A 333 6.22 4.94 20.18
CA SER A 333 7.31 5.84 20.51
C SER A 333 6.91 7.28 20.15
N ALA A 334 6.00 7.86 20.94
CA ALA A 334 5.86 9.30 20.97
C ALA A 334 7.15 9.85 21.58
N ALA A 335 8.00 10.46 20.79
CA ALA A 335 9.12 11.26 21.30
C ALA A 335 8.53 12.42 22.11
N LYS A 336 8.86 12.47 23.42
CA LYS A 336 8.63 13.60 24.27
C LYS A 336 9.49 14.79 23.87
#